data_77b8fbf9c9f2272fc6f9b0f948bc1176
#
_entry.id   77b8fbf9c9f2272fc6f9b0f948bc1176
#
_cell.length_a   1.000
_cell.length_b   1.000
_cell.length_c   1.000
_cell.angle_alpha   90.00
_cell.angle_beta   90.00
_cell.angle_gamma   90.00
#
_symmetry.space_group_name_H-M   'P 1'
#
loop_
_entity.id
_entity.type
_entity.pdbx_description
1 polymer ?
#
loop_
_entity_poly.entity_id
_entity_poly.type
_entity_poly.pdbx_seq_one_letter_code
_entity_poly.pdbx_strand_id
1 'polypeptide(L)'
;MSNTIDALALKKAFIAGANNLDKNKEYINELNVFPVPDGDTGTNMTLTILSAVKEVEAAPDDMKSIAKAMSTGSLRGARGNSGVILSQLLRGFSKKVQDARTIDVHVIADAFQKAVETAYKAVMKPKEGTILTVAKGVASKARECADADMSLAQFCDEVIEYGDAVLDSTPEMLPVLKEAGVVDSGGQGLMVVLKGAVDCLMGRVTVELSKNTGTVNVARTSTGAGNDSISTADIKFGYCTEFIINLEKPYGEAEEDDLKSFLESIGDSIVCVSLDDIVKIHVHTNHPGQAFEKGLTLGYLTNMKIDNMRIEHHERVIGQAERDEAEKQEEERQHRKQEHKEPRKKYGFITVSMGDGLKTLFEELGADRVIEGGQTMNPSTEDMLNAIDDVNAENIFILPNNKNVVLAANQAATLCEDKNIIVIPTANAPQGISAMIAFDSTVDVAENRSAMKSAVKNVKSGQVTYSVRDTSIDGKAIKEGDIMGIGDKGLVSVGNDIENVTFELIADAVDEDSEVISIYNGADVSEEDAQKLAGRVEEAYPDVDVQCYYGGQPRPEALKLR
;
A
#
# COMPACT_ATOMS: atom_id res chain seq x y z
N MET A 1 -13.64 20.25 25.35
CA MET A 1 -13.58 19.05 24.53
C MET A 1 -13.97 17.85 25.35
N SER A 2 -14.64 16.85 24.81
CA SER A 2 -14.92 15.59 25.51
C SER A 2 -13.60 14.90 25.88
N ASN A 3 -13.49 14.38 27.11
CA ASN A 3 -12.33 13.57 27.52
C ASN A 3 -12.40 12.10 27.03
N THR A 4 -13.39 11.79 26.19
CA THR A 4 -13.63 10.45 25.65
C THR A 4 -13.95 10.52 24.16
N ILE A 5 -13.58 9.50 23.44
CA ILE A 5 -13.80 9.29 22.01
C ILE A 5 -14.95 8.30 21.84
N ASP A 6 -16.01 8.69 21.16
CA ASP A 6 -17.10 7.78 20.76
C ASP A 6 -16.79 7.09 19.41
N ALA A 7 -17.68 6.20 19.00
CA ALA A 7 -17.51 5.43 17.78
C ALA A 7 -17.38 6.31 16.53
N LEU A 8 -18.19 7.37 16.43
CA LEU A 8 -18.17 8.27 15.29
C LEU A 8 -16.89 9.11 15.24
N ALA A 9 -16.39 9.56 16.39
CA ALA A 9 -15.12 10.27 16.49
C ALA A 9 -13.94 9.36 16.13
N LEU A 10 -13.94 8.08 16.56
CA LEU A 10 -12.96 7.09 16.16
C LEU A 10 -12.97 6.87 14.62
N LYS A 11 -14.16 6.68 14.04
CA LYS A 11 -14.35 6.53 12.59
C LYS A 11 -13.72 7.69 11.82
N LYS A 12 -14.05 8.93 12.20
CA LYS A 12 -13.52 10.14 11.58
C LYS A 12 -12.01 10.30 11.77
N ALA A 13 -11.50 10.03 12.97
CA ALA A 13 -10.07 10.10 13.26
C ALA A 13 -9.27 9.08 12.42
N PHE A 14 -9.78 7.85 12.28
CA PHE A 14 -9.15 6.83 11.46
C PHE A 14 -9.06 7.24 9.98
N ILE A 15 -10.15 7.75 9.41
CA ILE A 15 -10.19 8.22 8.02
C ILE A 15 -9.25 9.44 7.84
N ALA A 16 -9.22 10.37 8.80
CA ALA A 16 -8.30 11.50 8.77
C ALA A 16 -6.82 11.05 8.77
N GLY A 17 -6.49 10.07 9.60
CA GLY A 17 -5.16 9.47 9.62
C GLY A 17 -4.77 8.84 8.28
N ALA A 18 -5.69 8.10 7.66
CA ALA A 18 -5.49 7.49 6.35
C ALA A 18 -5.29 8.54 5.24
N ASN A 19 -6.12 9.58 5.22
CA ASN A 19 -6.00 10.68 4.26
C ASN A 19 -4.68 11.45 4.43
N ASN A 20 -4.20 11.60 5.67
CA ASN A 20 -2.92 12.24 5.93
C ASN A 20 -1.75 11.36 5.43
N LEU A 21 -1.85 10.05 5.58
CA LEU A 21 -0.86 9.11 5.06
C LEU A 21 -0.80 9.17 3.53
N ASP A 22 -1.95 9.15 2.84
CA ASP A 22 -2.01 9.21 1.38
C ASP A 22 -1.37 10.50 0.82
N LYS A 23 -1.62 11.64 1.46
CA LYS A 23 -0.99 12.93 1.10
C LYS A 23 0.53 12.94 1.25
N ASN A 24 1.08 12.12 2.14
CA ASN A 24 2.50 12.08 2.45
C ASN A 24 3.20 10.82 1.90
N LYS A 25 2.52 9.98 1.12
CA LYS A 25 3.04 8.68 0.68
C LYS A 25 4.36 8.78 -0.09
N GLU A 26 4.49 9.77 -0.98
CA GLU A 26 5.70 9.96 -1.78
C GLU A 26 6.90 10.34 -0.90
N TYR A 27 6.69 11.26 0.05
CA TYR A 27 7.73 11.60 1.02
C TYR A 27 8.18 10.38 1.84
N ILE A 28 7.23 9.51 2.24
CA ILE A 28 7.55 8.28 2.99
C ILE A 28 8.28 7.27 2.08
N ASN A 29 7.95 7.21 0.79
CA ASN A 29 8.67 6.40 -0.19
C ASN A 29 10.14 6.85 -0.33
N GLU A 30 10.39 8.16 -0.34
CA GLU A 30 11.75 8.72 -0.41
C GLU A 30 12.63 8.34 0.79
N LEU A 31 12.04 8.14 1.97
CA LEU A 31 12.75 7.72 3.18
C LEU A 31 13.08 6.23 3.19
N ASN A 32 12.52 5.44 2.27
CA ASN A 32 12.65 3.99 2.29
C ASN A 32 14.04 3.54 1.82
N VAL A 33 14.91 3.21 2.78
CA VAL A 33 16.26 2.66 2.53
C VAL A 33 16.47 1.31 3.23
N PHE A 34 15.50 0.85 4.05
CA PHE A 34 15.60 -0.38 4.83
C PHE A 34 14.22 -1.07 4.95
N PRO A 35 14.12 -2.42 4.91
CA PRO A 35 15.20 -3.41 4.69
C PRO A 35 15.68 -3.52 3.24
N VAL A 36 14.91 -3.02 2.30
CA VAL A 36 15.21 -2.95 0.86
C VAL A 36 14.89 -1.52 0.40
N PRO A 37 15.77 -0.84 -0.35
CA PRO A 37 15.54 0.53 -0.81
C PRO A 37 14.68 0.56 -2.10
N ASP A 38 13.50 -0.07 -2.06
CA ASP A 38 12.56 -0.18 -3.18
C ASP A 38 11.57 1.00 -3.29
N GLY A 39 11.59 1.92 -2.32
CA GLY A 39 10.82 3.15 -2.36
C GLY A 39 9.29 2.93 -2.30
N ASP A 40 8.82 1.85 -1.72
CA ASP A 40 7.42 1.43 -1.75
C ASP A 40 6.69 1.50 -0.38
N THR A 41 7.39 1.86 0.70
CA THR A 41 6.85 1.86 2.07
C THR A 41 5.60 2.72 2.20
N GLY A 42 5.61 3.94 1.70
CA GLY A 42 4.47 4.85 1.72
C GLY A 42 3.28 4.29 0.93
N THR A 43 3.54 3.77 -0.25
CA THR A 43 2.54 3.13 -1.11
C THR A 43 1.91 1.91 -0.43
N ASN A 44 2.71 0.99 0.11
CA ASN A 44 2.23 -0.20 0.80
C ASN A 44 1.37 0.12 2.02
N MET A 45 1.81 1.08 2.84
CA MET A 45 1.04 1.51 4.03
C MET A 45 -0.26 2.20 3.63
N THR A 46 -0.23 3.06 2.61
CA THR A 46 -1.41 3.78 2.10
C THR A 46 -2.45 2.80 1.55
N LEU A 47 -2.07 1.89 0.66
CA LEU A 47 -3.00 0.89 0.11
C LEU A 47 -3.59 0.00 1.21
N THR A 48 -2.79 -0.35 2.21
CA THR A 48 -3.25 -1.14 3.36
C THR A 48 -4.32 -0.41 4.18
N ILE A 49 -4.08 0.87 4.53
CA ILE A 49 -5.03 1.63 5.36
C ILE A 49 -6.28 2.04 4.58
N LEU A 50 -6.16 2.35 3.27
CA LEU A 50 -7.30 2.68 2.42
C LEU A 50 -8.24 1.48 2.21
N SER A 51 -7.71 0.26 2.16
CA SER A 51 -8.54 -0.96 2.20
C SER A 51 -9.39 -1.03 3.47
N ALA A 52 -8.82 -0.66 4.63
CA ALA A 52 -9.58 -0.58 5.87
C ALA A 52 -10.59 0.57 5.87
N VAL A 53 -10.27 1.72 5.28
CA VAL A 53 -11.19 2.87 5.17
C VAL A 53 -12.46 2.47 4.44
N LYS A 54 -12.37 1.75 3.32
CA LYS A 54 -13.55 1.27 2.58
C LYS A 54 -14.52 0.46 3.47
N GLU A 55 -14.00 -0.46 4.29
CA GLU A 55 -14.81 -1.24 5.24
C GLU A 55 -15.33 -0.38 6.40
N VAL A 56 -14.52 0.55 6.91
CA VAL A 56 -14.91 1.46 8.01
C VAL A 56 -16.00 2.43 7.59
N GLU A 57 -15.96 2.97 6.38
CA GLU A 57 -17.02 3.85 5.85
C GLU A 57 -18.36 3.13 5.74
N ALA A 58 -18.34 1.87 5.30
CA ALA A 58 -19.53 1.02 5.18
C ALA A 58 -20.04 0.48 6.53
N ALA A 59 -19.20 0.47 7.57
CA ALA A 59 -19.56 -0.08 8.88
C ALA A 59 -20.59 0.81 9.61
N PRO A 60 -21.52 0.18 10.38
CA PRO A 60 -22.39 0.90 11.33
C PRO A 60 -21.58 1.75 12.31
N ASP A 61 -22.18 2.86 12.79
CA ASP A 61 -21.53 3.80 13.69
C ASP A 61 -21.51 3.29 15.15
N ASP A 62 -21.09 2.05 15.35
CA ASP A 62 -20.83 1.46 16.65
C ASP A 62 -19.37 0.99 16.77
N MET A 63 -18.85 1.01 18.00
CA MET A 63 -17.43 0.75 18.26
C MET A 63 -16.98 -0.63 17.77
N LYS A 64 -17.80 -1.65 17.95
CA LYS A 64 -17.48 -3.03 17.59
C LYS A 64 -17.37 -3.20 16.06
N SER A 65 -18.34 -2.63 15.33
CA SER A 65 -18.38 -2.71 13.87
C SER A 65 -17.20 -1.95 13.25
N ILE A 66 -16.92 -0.73 13.74
CA ILE A 66 -15.78 0.07 13.27
C ILE A 66 -14.45 -0.61 13.58
N ALA A 67 -14.24 -1.08 14.81
CA ALA A 67 -13.02 -1.79 15.19
C ALA A 67 -12.81 -3.07 14.37
N LYS A 68 -13.88 -3.81 14.09
CA LYS A 68 -13.83 -5.00 13.23
C LYS A 68 -13.43 -4.61 11.80
N ALA A 69 -14.05 -3.58 11.23
CA ALA A 69 -13.74 -3.10 9.88
C ALA A 69 -12.29 -2.61 9.75
N MET A 70 -11.78 -1.84 10.74
CA MET A 70 -10.36 -1.45 10.79
C MET A 70 -9.43 -2.66 10.76
N SER A 71 -9.74 -3.69 11.55
CA SER A 71 -8.92 -4.91 11.64
C SER A 71 -9.00 -5.74 10.36
N THR A 72 -10.20 -6.06 9.86
CA THR A 72 -10.37 -6.97 8.71
C THR A 72 -9.93 -6.31 7.42
N GLY A 73 -10.31 -5.07 7.17
CA GLY A 73 -9.95 -4.35 5.96
C GLY A 73 -8.44 -4.13 5.84
N SER A 74 -7.76 -3.75 6.94
CA SER A 74 -6.30 -3.62 6.92
C SER A 74 -5.58 -4.96 6.76
N LEU A 75 -6.11 -6.06 7.33
CA LEU A 75 -5.53 -7.39 7.17
C LEU A 75 -5.61 -7.88 5.71
N ARG A 76 -6.75 -7.70 5.06
CA ARG A 76 -6.95 -8.11 3.66
C ARG A 76 -6.11 -7.25 2.71
N GLY A 77 -6.12 -5.95 2.91
CA GLY A 77 -5.37 -5.02 2.08
C GLY A 77 -3.87 -4.95 2.36
N ALA A 78 -3.34 -5.70 3.33
CA ALA A 78 -1.95 -5.61 3.74
C ALA A 78 -0.98 -5.98 2.61
N ARG A 79 -0.05 -5.06 2.33
CA ARG A 79 0.96 -5.21 1.27
C ARG A 79 2.35 -4.93 1.81
N GLY A 80 3.34 -5.69 1.34
CA GLY A 80 4.71 -5.55 1.77
C GLY A 80 4.91 -5.72 3.28
N ASN A 81 6.12 -5.54 3.77
CA ASN A 81 6.43 -5.66 5.21
C ASN A 81 5.76 -4.54 6.03
N SER A 82 5.83 -3.30 5.54
CA SER A 82 5.30 -2.11 6.23
C SER A 82 3.77 -2.16 6.37
N GLY A 83 3.06 -2.54 5.30
CA GLY A 83 1.61 -2.70 5.34
C GLY A 83 1.16 -3.83 6.26
N VAL A 84 1.85 -4.99 6.23
CA VAL A 84 1.55 -6.09 7.15
C VAL A 84 1.76 -5.68 8.61
N ILE A 85 2.86 -4.98 8.93
CA ILE A 85 3.10 -4.51 10.31
C ILE A 85 2.04 -3.51 10.73
N LEU A 86 1.69 -2.53 9.87
CA LEU A 86 0.61 -1.58 10.12
C LEU A 86 -0.73 -2.31 10.38
N SER A 87 -1.05 -3.32 9.57
CA SER A 87 -2.28 -4.12 9.76
C SER A 87 -2.31 -4.84 11.10
N GLN A 88 -1.17 -5.33 11.59
CA GLN A 88 -1.09 -5.98 12.90
C GLN A 88 -1.19 -4.98 14.06
N LEU A 89 -0.65 -3.75 13.90
CA LEU A 89 -0.86 -2.67 14.85
C LEU A 89 -2.35 -2.32 14.96
N LEU A 90 -3.02 -2.11 13.82
CA LEU A 90 -4.45 -1.83 13.76
C LEU A 90 -5.29 -2.98 14.34
N ARG A 91 -4.93 -4.24 14.06
CA ARG A 91 -5.60 -5.42 14.63
C ARG A 91 -5.50 -5.47 16.15
N GLY A 92 -4.30 -5.23 16.69
CA GLY A 92 -4.09 -5.20 18.14
C GLY A 92 -4.89 -4.10 18.82
N PHE A 93 -4.87 -2.89 18.26
CA PHE A 93 -5.65 -1.75 18.70
C PHE A 93 -7.15 -2.07 18.68
N SER A 94 -7.66 -2.56 17.57
CA SER A 94 -9.08 -2.91 17.38
C SER A 94 -9.58 -3.93 18.41
N LYS A 95 -8.77 -4.96 18.72
CA LYS A 95 -9.11 -5.97 19.73
C LYS A 95 -9.37 -5.40 21.11
N LYS A 96 -8.74 -4.26 21.45
CA LYS A 96 -8.89 -3.66 22.78
C LYS A 96 -10.08 -2.70 22.82
N VAL A 97 -10.35 -1.97 21.73
CA VAL A 97 -11.40 -0.95 21.71
C VAL A 97 -12.78 -1.49 21.34
N GLN A 98 -12.90 -2.66 20.70
CA GLN A 98 -14.16 -3.18 20.16
C GLN A 98 -15.29 -3.33 21.19
N ASP A 99 -14.97 -3.61 22.45
CA ASP A 99 -15.97 -3.84 23.51
C ASP A 99 -16.20 -2.58 24.37
N ALA A 100 -15.50 -1.45 24.08
CA ALA A 100 -15.66 -0.20 24.78
C ALA A 100 -16.85 0.58 24.21
N ARG A 101 -17.63 1.22 25.10
CA ARG A 101 -18.69 2.16 24.69
C ARG A 101 -18.10 3.51 24.25
N THR A 102 -17.09 3.95 24.95
CA THR A 102 -16.28 5.14 24.67
C THR A 102 -14.84 4.85 25.05
N ILE A 103 -13.90 5.51 24.41
CA ILE A 103 -12.48 5.33 24.59
C ILE A 103 -11.95 6.54 25.35
N ASP A 104 -11.38 6.32 26.53
CA ASP A 104 -10.60 7.30 27.30
C ASP A 104 -9.09 7.07 27.14
N VAL A 105 -8.28 7.87 27.82
CA VAL A 105 -6.81 7.79 27.73
C VAL A 105 -6.27 6.43 28.21
N HIS A 106 -6.91 5.78 29.19
CA HIS A 106 -6.49 4.47 29.68
C HIS A 106 -6.77 3.37 28.65
N VAL A 107 -7.95 3.42 28.01
CA VAL A 107 -8.31 2.47 26.95
C VAL A 107 -7.40 2.66 25.73
N ILE A 108 -7.02 3.91 25.37
CA ILE A 108 -6.07 4.20 24.28
C ILE A 108 -4.69 3.61 24.62
N ALA A 109 -4.19 3.85 25.84
CA ALA A 109 -2.89 3.33 26.26
C ALA A 109 -2.85 1.79 26.22
N ASP A 110 -3.89 1.13 26.73
CA ASP A 110 -4.06 -0.33 26.63
C ASP A 110 -4.13 -0.79 25.17
N ALA A 111 -4.81 -0.04 24.30
CA ALA A 111 -4.96 -0.38 22.88
C ALA A 111 -3.61 -0.26 22.14
N PHE A 112 -2.82 0.77 22.41
CA PHE A 112 -1.47 0.90 21.85
C PHE A 112 -0.54 -0.20 22.35
N GLN A 113 -0.60 -0.54 23.65
CA GLN A 113 0.16 -1.67 24.18
C GLN A 113 -0.21 -2.98 23.46
N LYS A 114 -1.50 -3.23 23.25
CA LYS A 114 -1.98 -4.41 22.54
C LYS A 114 -1.59 -4.41 21.06
N ALA A 115 -1.56 -3.24 20.43
CA ALA A 115 -1.09 -3.06 19.06
C ALA A 115 0.38 -3.52 18.93
N VAL A 116 1.26 -3.02 19.81
CA VAL A 116 2.68 -3.37 19.85
C VAL A 116 2.87 -4.87 20.07
N GLU A 117 2.21 -5.47 21.07
CA GLU A 117 2.30 -6.91 21.33
C GLU A 117 1.90 -7.76 20.12
N THR A 118 0.85 -7.32 19.40
CA THR A 118 0.34 -8.05 18.23
C THR A 118 1.33 -7.94 17.07
N ALA A 119 1.89 -6.76 16.81
CA ALA A 119 2.85 -6.54 15.74
C ALA A 119 4.18 -7.27 15.98
N TYR A 120 4.72 -7.22 17.20
CA TYR A 120 5.96 -7.95 17.55
C TYR A 120 5.81 -9.47 17.41
N LYS A 121 4.63 -10.03 17.69
CA LYS A 121 4.36 -11.48 17.50
C LYS A 121 4.30 -11.88 16.02
N ALA A 122 3.93 -10.97 15.15
CA ALA A 122 3.82 -11.24 13.72
C ALA A 122 5.17 -11.21 12.99
N VAL A 123 6.17 -10.52 13.56
CA VAL A 123 7.49 -10.37 12.94
C VAL A 123 8.47 -11.39 13.56
N MET A 124 8.99 -12.29 12.72
CA MET A 124 9.88 -13.37 13.20
C MET A 124 11.21 -12.86 13.79
N LYS A 125 11.73 -11.75 13.28
CA LYS A 125 12.99 -11.14 13.73
C LYS A 125 12.80 -9.62 13.81
N PRO A 126 12.14 -9.11 14.89
CA PRO A 126 11.96 -7.67 15.05
C PRO A 126 13.33 -6.98 15.17
N LYS A 127 13.46 -5.82 14.52
CA LYS A 127 14.64 -4.96 14.60
C LYS A 127 14.28 -3.65 15.26
N GLU A 128 15.14 -3.19 16.17
CA GLU A 128 15.03 -1.85 16.74
C GLU A 128 15.44 -0.79 15.71
N GLY A 129 14.94 0.44 15.88
CA GLY A 129 15.13 1.52 14.90
C GLY A 129 14.13 1.47 13.72
N THR A 130 12.99 0.75 13.88
CA THR A 130 11.96 0.61 12.87
C THR A 130 10.60 1.07 13.38
N ILE A 131 9.56 0.99 12.55
CA ILE A 131 8.15 1.23 12.92
C ILE A 131 7.77 0.57 14.26
N LEU A 132 8.32 -0.60 14.56
CA LEU A 132 8.07 -1.30 15.83
C LEU A 132 8.62 -0.53 17.03
N THR A 133 9.79 0.07 16.90
CA THR A 133 10.41 0.90 17.94
C THR A 133 9.58 2.17 18.19
N VAL A 134 9.14 2.83 17.11
CA VAL A 134 8.27 4.02 17.20
C VAL A 134 6.95 3.65 17.88
N ALA A 135 6.29 2.58 17.43
CA ALA A 135 5.04 2.10 18.04
C ALA A 135 5.20 1.79 19.54
N LYS A 136 6.32 1.15 19.93
CA LYS A 136 6.65 0.84 21.33
C LYS A 136 6.86 2.11 22.15
N GLY A 137 7.55 3.11 21.60
CA GLY A 137 7.73 4.42 22.24
C GLY A 137 6.39 5.12 22.47
N VAL A 138 5.54 5.20 21.44
CA VAL A 138 4.17 5.74 21.52
C VAL A 138 3.35 5.04 22.61
N ALA A 139 3.37 3.70 22.66
CA ALA A 139 2.64 2.93 23.66
C ALA A 139 3.15 3.16 25.07
N SER A 140 4.49 3.26 25.24
CA SER A 140 5.10 3.54 26.55
C SER A 140 4.72 4.92 27.07
N LYS A 141 4.80 5.96 26.22
CA LYS A 141 4.42 7.32 26.61
C LYS A 141 2.92 7.43 26.86
N ALA A 142 2.11 6.78 26.06
CA ALA A 142 0.66 6.73 26.28
C ALA A 142 0.31 6.14 27.67
N ARG A 143 1.01 5.11 28.10
CA ARG A 143 0.84 4.53 29.44
C ARG A 143 1.22 5.53 30.54
N GLU A 144 2.37 6.18 30.41
CA GLU A 144 2.83 7.21 31.36
C GLU A 144 1.80 8.35 31.50
N CYS A 145 1.30 8.85 30.37
CA CYS A 145 0.29 9.93 30.35
C CYS A 145 -1.06 9.48 30.92
N ALA A 146 -1.48 8.24 30.69
CA ALA A 146 -2.69 7.67 31.26
C ALA A 146 -2.56 7.52 32.80
N ASP A 147 -1.43 7.01 33.29
CA ASP A 147 -1.16 6.85 34.73
C ASP A 147 -1.07 8.20 35.44
N ALA A 148 -0.80 9.29 34.71
CA ALA A 148 -0.82 10.67 35.23
C ALA A 148 -2.21 11.36 35.10
N ASP A 149 -3.26 10.63 34.69
CA ASP A 149 -4.64 11.14 34.52
C ASP A 149 -4.73 12.40 33.64
N MET A 150 -3.92 12.50 32.60
CA MET A 150 -3.92 13.65 31.68
C MET A 150 -5.25 13.80 30.93
N SER A 151 -5.60 15.02 30.59
CA SER A 151 -6.70 15.25 29.65
C SER A 151 -6.39 14.67 28.27
N LEU A 152 -7.41 14.29 27.49
CA LEU A 152 -7.23 13.75 26.15
C LEU A 152 -6.36 14.64 25.24
N ALA A 153 -6.52 15.96 25.34
CA ALA A 153 -5.72 16.90 24.56
C ALA A 153 -4.22 16.85 24.95
N GLN A 154 -3.91 16.93 26.23
CA GLN A 154 -2.55 16.84 26.74
C GLN A 154 -1.92 15.47 26.42
N PHE A 155 -2.70 14.39 26.60
CA PHE A 155 -2.28 13.04 26.22
C PHE A 155 -1.89 12.95 24.74
N CYS A 156 -2.71 13.49 23.84
CA CYS A 156 -2.42 13.47 22.41
C CYS A 156 -1.14 14.26 22.07
N ASP A 157 -1.00 15.47 22.62
CA ASP A 157 0.18 16.31 22.34
C ASP A 157 1.48 15.64 22.84
N GLU A 158 1.50 15.13 24.08
CA GLU A 158 2.65 14.45 24.68
C GLU A 158 3.02 13.16 23.94
N VAL A 159 2.03 12.36 23.53
CA VAL A 159 2.26 11.10 22.80
C VAL A 159 2.83 11.36 21.40
N ILE A 160 2.34 12.40 20.72
CA ILE A 160 2.87 12.76 19.39
C ILE A 160 4.29 13.31 19.51
N GLU A 161 4.55 14.24 20.44
CA GLU A 161 5.88 14.81 20.64
C GLU A 161 6.92 13.74 20.98
N TYR A 162 6.58 12.82 21.88
CA TYR A 162 7.48 11.72 22.22
C TYR A 162 7.66 10.72 21.09
N GLY A 163 6.59 10.42 20.33
CA GLY A 163 6.67 9.57 19.15
C GLY A 163 7.61 10.13 18.10
N ASP A 164 7.57 11.45 17.85
CA ASP A 164 8.50 12.14 16.94
C ASP A 164 9.95 12.05 17.45
N ALA A 165 10.18 12.25 18.73
CA ALA A 165 11.51 12.13 19.32
C ALA A 165 12.09 10.71 19.20
N VAL A 166 11.24 9.68 19.33
CA VAL A 166 11.65 8.27 19.10
C VAL A 166 11.94 8.04 17.61
N LEU A 167 11.13 8.57 16.71
CA LEU A 167 11.35 8.49 15.26
C LEU A 167 12.69 9.13 14.89
N ASP A 168 12.98 10.33 15.38
CA ASP A 168 14.24 11.04 15.14
C ASP A 168 15.47 10.29 15.66
N SER A 169 15.29 9.40 16.63
CA SER A 169 16.36 8.56 17.20
C SER A 169 16.60 7.27 16.39
N THR A 170 15.75 6.90 15.43
CA THR A 170 15.89 5.65 14.67
C THR A 170 17.22 5.53 13.90
N PRO A 171 17.84 6.60 13.36
CA PRO A 171 19.14 6.51 12.71
C PRO A 171 20.28 6.07 13.66
N GLU A 172 20.15 6.37 14.97
CA GLU A 172 21.15 5.94 15.94
C GLU A 172 21.05 4.43 16.28
N MET A 173 19.93 3.78 15.90
CA MET A 173 19.68 2.36 16.16
C MET A 173 19.96 1.49 14.92
N LEU A 174 19.83 2.05 13.71
CA LEU A 174 20.08 1.37 12.44
C LEU A 174 21.13 2.12 11.61
N PRO A 175 22.33 1.56 11.46
CA PRO A 175 23.43 2.22 10.73
C PRO A 175 23.07 2.64 9.31
N VAL A 176 22.28 1.85 8.58
CA VAL A 176 21.85 2.17 7.22
C VAL A 176 21.00 3.44 7.14
N LEU A 177 20.17 3.74 8.14
CA LEU A 177 19.41 4.98 8.23
C LEU A 177 20.32 6.17 8.48
N LYS A 178 21.33 5.98 9.35
CA LYS A 178 22.33 7.00 9.66
C LYS A 178 23.19 7.35 8.44
N GLU A 179 23.63 6.35 7.69
CA GLU A 179 24.40 6.52 6.46
C GLU A 179 23.61 7.26 5.39
N ALA A 180 22.31 6.94 5.26
CA ALA A 180 21.42 7.61 4.33
C ALA A 180 20.93 8.99 4.81
N GLY A 181 21.15 9.36 6.09
CA GLY A 181 20.70 10.61 6.69
C GLY A 181 19.18 10.73 6.79
N VAL A 182 18.47 9.61 6.95
CA VAL A 182 17.00 9.54 7.01
C VAL A 182 16.52 8.83 8.27
N VAL A 183 15.26 9.08 8.65
CA VAL A 183 14.56 8.32 9.69
C VAL A 183 13.89 7.07 9.09
N ASP A 184 13.40 6.16 9.94
CA ASP A 184 12.67 4.98 9.46
C ASP A 184 11.37 5.36 8.74
N SER A 185 11.23 4.94 7.49
CA SER A 185 10.09 5.25 6.63
C SER A 185 8.76 4.72 7.19
N GLY A 186 8.77 3.49 7.73
CA GLY A 186 7.59 2.89 8.37
C GLY A 186 7.18 3.63 9.64
N GLY A 187 8.14 4.03 10.48
CA GLY A 187 7.92 4.87 11.66
C GLY A 187 7.36 6.24 11.30
N GLN A 188 7.90 6.88 10.25
CA GLN A 188 7.38 8.14 9.72
C GLN A 188 5.91 7.97 9.28
N GLY A 189 5.60 6.90 8.53
CA GLY A 189 4.24 6.60 8.10
C GLY A 189 3.27 6.41 9.29
N LEU A 190 3.70 5.71 10.34
CA LEU A 190 2.90 5.56 11.56
C LEU A 190 2.62 6.92 12.23
N MET A 191 3.65 7.77 12.38
CA MET A 191 3.48 9.10 12.98
C MET A 191 2.57 10.00 12.14
N VAL A 192 2.63 9.91 10.82
CA VAL A 192 1.73 10.63 9.91
C VAL A 192 0.27 10.22 10.11
N VAL A 193 -0.01 8.91 10.27
CA VAL A 193 -1.36 8.40 10.59
C VAL A 193 -1.83 8.94 11.94
N LEU A 194 -1.02 8.84 12.98
CA LEU A 194 -1.37 9.29 14.33
C LEU A 194 -1.62 10.80 14.37
N LYS A 195 -0.80 11.62 13.73
CA LYS A 195 -0.99 13.07 13.61
C LYS A 195 -2.30 13.43 12.92
N GLY A 196 -2.63 12.79 11.80
CA GLY A 196 -3.90 13.00 11.12
C GLY A 196 -5.12 12.65 11.98
N ALA A 197 -5.03 11.54 12.73
CA ALA A 197 -6.08 11.14 13.67
C ALA A 197 -6.25 12.16 14.82
N VAL A 198 -5.14 12.61 15.41
CA VAL A 198 -5.13 13.61 16.48
C VAL A 198 -5.69 14.96 15.99
N ASP A 199 -5.30 15.42 14.79
CA ASP A 199 -5.80 16.66 14.22
C ASP A 199 -7.33 16.65 14.03
N CYS A 200 -7.88 15.49 13.65
CA CYS A 200 -9.33 15.32 13.57
C CYS A 200 -9.99 15.35 14.97
N LEU A 201 -9.42 14.65 15.96
CA LEU A 201 -9.94 14.63 17.33
C LEU A 201 -9.89 16.00 18.00
N MET A 202 -8.88 16.80 17.67
CA MET A 202 -8.73 18.17 18.17
C MET A 202 -9.54 19.20 17.37
N GLY A 203 -10.27 18.78 16.33
CA GLY A 203 -11.07 19.66 15.48
C GLY A 203 -10.26 20.57 14.56
N ARG A 204 -8.98 20.27 14.34
CA ARG A 204 -8.09 20.98 13.40
C ARG A 204 -8.38 20.60 11.94
N VAL A 205 -8.88 19.38 11.73
CA VAL A 205 -9.28 18.83 10.42
C VAL A 205 -10.69 18.24 10.55
N THR A 206 -11.54 18.47 9.54
CA THR A 206 -12.90 17.92 9.49
C THR A 206 -12.96 16.87 8.38
N VAL A 207 -13.49 15.68 8.70
CA VAL A 207 -13.79 14.62 7.73
C VAL A 207 -15.30 14.59 7.51
N GLU A 208 -15.74 14.81 6.29
CA GLU A 208 -17.12 14.58 5.88
C GLU A 208 -17.29 13.10 5.54
N LEU A 209 -18.18 12.43 6.29
CA LEU A 209 -18.55 11.05 5.98
C LEU A 209 -19.59 11.08 4.86
N SER A 210 -19.33 10.38 3.76
CA SER A 210 -20.35 10.15 2.74
C SER A 210 -21.51 9.39 3.39
N LYS A 211 -22.69 10.01 3.42
CA LYS A 211 -23.90 9.39 3.95
C LYS A 211 -24.37 8.32 2.95
N ASN A 212 -23.88 7.11 3.08
CA ASN A 212 -24.56 5.94 2.53
C ASN A 212 -25.80 5.67 3.38
N THR A 213 -26.89 6.30 3.05
CA THR A 213 -28.23 5.91 3.57
C THR A 213 -28.56 4.55 3.00
N GLY A 214 -28.61 3.56 3.90
CA GLY A 214 -29.11 2.21 3.61
C GLY A 214 -30.47 2.27 2.89
N THR A 215 -30.63 1.35 1.97
CA THR A 215 -31.86 1.08 1.23
C THR A 215 -33.08 0.98 2.13
N VAL A 216 -33.86 2.04 2.21
CA VAL A 216 -35.28 1.96 2.57
C VAL A 216 -36.06 2.05 1.25
N ASN A 217 -36.74 0.97 0.91
CA ASN A 217 -37.72 0.96 -0.16
C ASN A 217 -38.82 1.99 0.15
N VAL A 218 -38.77 3.13 -0.50
CA VAL A 218 -39.90 4.05 -0.58
C VAL A 218 -40.25 4.22 -2.03
N ALA A 219 -41.52 3.99 -2.33
CA ALA A 219 -42.11 4.08 -3.64
C ALA A 219 -41.70 5.38 -4.37
N ARG A 220 -41.19 5.21 -5.58
CA ARG A 220 -40.90 6.31 -6.50
C ARG A 220 -42.16 7.04 -6.91
N THR A 221 -42.31 8.29 -6.47
CA THR A 221 -43.07 9.28 -7.24
C THR A 221 -42.07 10.10 -8.04
N SER A 222 -42.19 9.96 -9.33
CA SER A 222 -41.38 10.59 -10.36
C SER A 222 -41.54 12.11 -10.38
N THR A 223 -40.45 12.87 -10.11
CA THR A 223 -40.17 14.13 -10.81
C THR A 223 -38.73 14.54 -10.52
N GLY A 224 -37.87 14.55 -11.53
CA GLY A 224 -36.50 15.04 -11.46
C GLY A 224 -35.54 14.14 -12.26
N ALA A 225 -35.25 14.52 -13.50
CA ALA A 225 -34.37 13.78 -14.39
C ALA A 225 -32.96 13.59 -13.77
N GLY A 226 -32.62 12.36 -13.46
CA GLY A 226 -31.27 11.96 -13.11
C GLY A 226 -30.43 11.76 -14.37
N ASN A 227 -29.28 12.40 -14.41
CA ASN A 227 -28.30 12.26 -15.49
C ASN A 227 -27.34 11.07 -15.20
N ASP A 228 -27.84 9.85 -15.36
CA ASP A 228 -27.03 8.63 -15.16
C ASP A 228 -26.37 8.10 -16.45
N SER A 229 -26.23 8.94 -17.49
CA SER A 229 -25.64 8.53 -18.78
C SER A 229 -24.78 9.59 -19.46
N ILE A 230 -24.11 10.48 -18.69
CA ILE A 230 -23.23 11.48 -19.30
C ILE A 230 -21.81 10.88 -19.41
N SER A 231 -21.31 10.74 -20.63
CA SER A 231 -19.91 10.43 -20.91
C SER A 231 -19.01 11.59 -20.46
N THR A 232 -17.77 11.29 -20.02
CA THR A 232 -16.78 12.31 -19.67
C THR A 232 -16.54 13.33 -20.80
N ALA A 233 -16.83 12.94 -22.07
CA ALA A 233 -16.77 13.79 -23.24
C ALA A 233 -17.93 14.82 -23.31
N ASP A 234 -19.01 14.63 -22.56
CA ASP A 234 -20.19 15.48 -22.57
C ASP A 234 -20.15 16.59 -21.51
N ILE A 235 -19.13 16.60 -20.63
CA ILE A 235 -18.94 17.65 -19.63
C ILE A 235 -18.46 18.94 -20.32
N LYS A 236 -19.41 19.84 -20.59
CA LYS A 236 -19.20 21.11 -21.29
C LYS A 236 -18.33 22.07 -20.46
N PHE A 237 -18.61 22.20 -19.17
CA PHE A 237 -17.87 23.02 -18.22
C PHE A 237 -17.15 22.14 -17.21
N GLY A 238 -15.81 22.20 -17.18
CA GLY A 238 -14.97 21.21 -16.52
C GLY A 238 -14.73 21.44 -15.03
N TYR A 239 -15.04 22.63 -14.49
CA TYR A 239 -14.73 22.98 -13.12
C TYR A 239 -15.99 23.39 -12.35
N CYS A 240 -16.25 22.70 -11.24
CA CYS A 240 -17.18 23.15 -10.20
C CYS A 240 -16.44 24.18 -9.35
N THR A 241 -16.98 25.40 -9.32
CA THR A 241 -16.36 26.55 -8.63
C THR A 241 -17.31 27.09 -7.58
N GLU A 242 -16.91 27.06 -6.33
CA GLU A 242 -17.67 27.54 -5.18
C GLU A 242 -16.89 28.59 -4.40
N PHE A 243 -17.59 29.63 -3.92
CA PHE A 243 -17.02 30.65 -3.04
C PHE A 243 -18.11 31.47 -2.35
N ILE A 244 -17.70 32.18 -1.31
CA ILE A 244 -18.54 33.13 -0.59
C ILE A 244 -17.95 34.52 -0.78
N ILE A 245 -18.79 35.47 -1.23
CA ILE A 245 -18.46 36.89 -1.30
C ILE A 245 -18.93 37.53 0.02
N ASN A 246 -18.01 38.12 0.76
CA ASN A 246 -18.34 38.96 1.90
C ASN A 246 -18.46 40.41 1.37
N LEU A 247 -19.66 40.95 1.35
CA LEU A 247 -20.00 42.21 0.68
C LEU A 247 -19.35 43.41 1.38
N GLU A 248 -18.65 44.23 0.60
CA GLU A 248 -18.07 45.51 1.02
C GLU A 248 -18.77 46.69 0.33
N LYS A 249 -19.73 46.40 -0.53
CA LYS A 249 -20.48 47.37 -1.32
C LYS A 249 -21.99 47.07 -1.20
N PRO A 250 -22.86 48.09 -1.40
CA PRO A 250 -24.28 47.85 -1.51
C PRO A 250 -24.59 46.78 -2.57
N TYR A 251 -25.42 45.83 -2.20
CA TYR A 251 -25.81 44.70 -3.06
C TYR A 251 -27.34 44.62 -3.05
N GLY A 252 -27.95 44.78 -4.21
CA GLY A 252 -29.36 44.72 -4.43
C GLY A 252 -29.72 43.90 -5.64
N GLU A 253 -30.97 43.96 -6.06
CA GLU A 253 -31.49 43.19 -7.20
C GLU A 253 -30.69 43.42 -8.51
N ALA A 254 -30.27 44.68 -8.75
CA ALA A 254 -29.49 45.02 -9.95
C ALA A 254 -28.08 44.40 -9.96
N GLU A 255 -27.40 44.41 -8.82
CA GLU A 255 -26.06 43.79 -8.65
C GLU A 255 -26.17 42.25 -8.70
N GLU A 256 -27.22 41.68 -8.16
CA GLU A 256 -27.49 40.24 -8.23
C GLU A 256 -27.76 39.79 -9.66
N ASP A 257 -28.59 40.53 -10.43
CA ASP A 257 -28.86 40.23 -11.84
C ASP A 257 -27.61 40.39 -12.72
N ASP A 258 -26.76 41.41 -12.45
CA ASP A 258 -25.49 41.59 -13.16
C ASP A 258 -24.53 40.45 -12.86
N LEU A 259 -24.43 40.00 -11.61
CA LEU A 259 -23.60 38.88 -11.20
C LEU A 259 -24.09 37.57 -11.84
N LYS A 260 -25.40 37.27 -11.79
CA LYS A 260 -26.00 36.08 -12.40
C LYS A 260 -25.79 36.07 -13.93
N SER A 261 -26.06 37.18 -14.59
CA SER A 261 -25.88 37.31 -16.06
C SER A 261 -24.41 37.11 -16.46
N PHE A 262 -23.47 37.61 -15.66
CA PHE A 262 -22.05 37.37 -15.89
C PHE A 262 -21.70 35.89 -15.74
N LEU A 263 -22.14 35.22 -14.67
CA LEU A 263 -21.88 33.81 -14.43
C LEU A 263 -22.48 32.92 -15.52
N GLU A 264 -23.69 33.25 -16.00
CA GLU A 264 -24.36 32.58 -17.16
C GLU A 264 -23.55 32.71 -18.45
N SER A 265 -22.82 33.83 -18.63
CA SER A 265 -21.98 34.02 -19.81
C SER A 265 -20.74 33.14 -19.84
N ILE A 266 -20.27 32.64 -18.66
CA ILE A 266 -19.04 31.85 -18.52
C ILE A 266 -19.25 30.42 -18.05
N GLY A 267 -20.51 30.04 -17.70
CA GLY A 267 -20.79 28.72 -17.11
C GLY A 267 -22.27 28.34 -17.15
N ASP A 268 -22.57 27.23 -16.46
CA ASP A 268 -23.93 26.74 -16.19
C ASP A 268 -24.05 26.26 -14.75
N SER A 269 -25.22 25.67 -14.40
CA SER A 269 -25.50 25.13 -13.07
C SER A 269 -25.28 26.14 -11.94
N ILE A 270 -25.69 27.39 -12.18
CA ILE A 270 -25.41 28.52 -11.31
C ILE A 270 -26.35 28.51 -10.11
N VAL A 271 -25.75 28.60 -8.92
CA VAL A 271 -26.46 28.91 -7.67
C VAL A 271 -25.85 30.19 -7.10
N CYS A 272 -26.69 31.23 -6.98
CA CYS A 272 -26.35 32.50 -6.39
C CYS A 272 -27.38 32.80 -5.28
N VAL A 273 -26.93 32.73 -4.02
CA VAL A 273 -27.81 32.93 -2.85
C VAL A 273 -27.22 34.02 -1.98
N SER A 274 -27.98 35.10 -1.83
CA SER A 274 -27.64 36.21 -0.93
C SER A 274 -28.31 36.02 0.43
N LEU A 275 -27.53 36.24 1.50
CA LEU A 275 -28.01 36.25 2.87
C LEU A 275 -27.25 37.32 3.67
N ASP A 276 -27.96 38.34 4.15
CA ASP A 276 -27.37 39.47 4.86
C ASP A 276 -26.17 40.10 4.08
N ASP A 277 -24.97 40.07 4.67
CA ASP A 277 -23.74 40.66 4.13
C ASP A 277 -22.90 39.66 3.30
N ILE A 278 -23.47 38.50 2.92
CA ILE A 278 -22.75 37.47 2.13
C ILE A 278 -23.54 37.00 0.90
N VAL A 279 -22.81 36.63 -0.15
CA VAL A 279 -23.37 35.94 -1.31
C VAL A 279 -22.63 34.64 -1.55
N LYS A 280 -23.35 33.51 -1.50
CA LYS A 280 -22.79 32.19 -1.84
C LYS A 280 -22.95 31.93 -3.34
N ILE A 281 -21.86 31.59 -3.99
CA ILE A 281 -21.78 31.26 -5.41
C ILE A 281 -21.40 29.80 -5.59
N HIS A 282 -22.08 29.15 -6.53
CA HIS A 282 -21.70 27.90 -7.15
C HIS A 282 -21.91 28.02 -8.64
N VAL A 283 -20.93 27.65 -9.45
CA VAL A 283 -21.01 27.70 -10.91
C VAL A 283 -20.12 26.62 -11.54
N HIS A 284 -20.64 25.94 -12.57
CA HIS A 284 -19.83 25.08 -13.42
C HIS A 284 -19.27 25.90 -14.58
N THR A 285 -17.95 26.04 -14.66
CA THR A 285 -17.29 26.91 -15.64
C THR A 285 -15.96 26.33 -16.11
N ASN A 286 -15.48 26.79 -17.28
CA ASN A 286 -14.10 26.58 -17.72
C ASN A 286 -13.17 27.75 -17.32
N HIS A 287 -13.72 28.78 -16.69
CA HIS A 287 -13.03 30.03 -16.34
C HIS A 287 -13.19 30.40 -14.85
N PRO A 288 -12.78 29.52 -13.90
CA PRO A 288 -12.96 29.77 -12.46
C PRO A 288 -12.33 31.09 -11.98
N GLY A 289 -11.20 31.48 -12.55
CA GLY A 289 -10.55 32.77 -12.25
C GLY A 289 -11.43 33.97 -12.55
N GLN A 290 -12.18 33.96 -13.66
CA GLN A 290 -13.09 35.05 -14.01
C GLN A 290 -14.28 35.14 -13.04
N ALA A 291 -14.78 34.01 -12.54
CA ALA A 291 -15.83 33.97 -11.54
C ALA A 291 -15.35 34.61 -10.22
N PHE A 292 -14.13 34.30 -9.79
CA PHE A 292 -13.50 34.93 -8.61
C PHE A 292 -13.27 36.43 -8.81
N GLU A 293 -12.72 36.85 -9.95
CA GLU A 293 -12.49 38.27 -10.25
C GLU A 293 -13.79 39.08 -10.21
N LYS A 294 -14.88 38.50 -10.77
CA LYS A 294 -16.20 39.14 -10.68
C LYS A 294 -16.66 39.27 -9.24
N GLY A 295 -16.51 38.23 -8.41
CA GLY A 295 -16.83 38.25 -7.00
C GLY A 295 -16.04 39.32 -6.22
N LEU A 296 -14.74 39.46 -6.50
CA LEU A 296 -13.88 40.47 -5.89
C LEU A 296 -14.29 41.91 -6.19
N THR A 297 -15.09 42.15 -7.23
CA THR A 297 -15.63 43.51 -7.49
C THR A 297 -16.68 43.93 -6.47
N LEU A 298 -17.29 42.97 -5.75
CA LEU A 298 -18.36 43.18 -4.78
C LEU A 298 -17.86 43.13 -3.33
N GLY A 299 -16.78 42.42 -3.06
CA GLY A 299 -16.21 42.27 -1.72
C GLY A 299 -15.04 41.28 -1.71
N TYR A 300 -14.63 40.83 -0.53
CA TYR A 300 -13.56 39.83 -0.41
C TYR A 300 -14.13 38.41 -0.37
N LEU A 301 -13.34 37.43 -0.87
CA LEU A 301 -13.76 36.05 -1.01
C LEU A 301 -13.30 35.17 0.15
N THR A 302 -14.18 34.26 0.55
CA THR A 302 -13.87 33.17 1.51
C THR A 302 -14.40 31.84 1.00
N ASN A 303 -13.95 30.73 1.59
CA ASN A 303 -14.37 29.36 1.24
C ASN A 303 -14.29 29.06 -0.26
N MET A 304 -13.20 29.51 -0.88
CA MET A 304 -12.94 29.27 -2.30
C MET A 304 -12.59 27.81 -2.55
N LYS A 305 -13.33 27.14 -3.45
CA LYS A 305 -13.13 25.76 -3.85
C LYS A 305 -13.26 25.64 -5.36
N ILE A 306 -12.37 24.87 -5.98
CA ILE A 306 -12.42 24.51 -7.39
C ILE A 306 -12.16 23.01 -7.51
N ASP A 307 -13.15 22.27 -8.02
CA ASP A 307 -13.02 20.85 -8.29
C ASP A 307 -13.05 20.60 -9.81
N ASN A 308 -12.18 19.72 -10.29
CA ASN A 308 -12.21 19.31 -11.70
C ASN A 308 -13.19 18.15 -11.87
N MET A 309 -14.39 18.46 -12.36
CA MET A 309 -15.47 17.47 -12.52
C MET A 309 -15.14 16.34 -13.49
N ARG A 310 -14.19 16.54 -14.42
CA ARG A 310 -13.74 15.46 -15.31
C ARG A 310 -12.92 14.43 -14.57
N ILE A 311 -12.13 14.86 -13.60
CA ILE A 311 -11.36 13.97 -12.70
C ILE A 311 -12.32 13.27 -11.73
N GLU A 312 -13.21 14.00 -11.07
CA GLU A 312 -14.22 13.41 -10.16
C GLU A 312 -15.14 12.40 -10.86
N HIS A 313 -15.56 12.69 -12.11
CA HIS A 313 -16.35 11.75 -12.89
C HIS A 313 -15.54 10.51 -13.26
N HIS A 314 -14.27 10.66 -13.62
CA HIS A 314 -13.38 9.55 -13.92
C HIS A 314 -13.12 8.68 -12.67
N GLU A 315 -12.88 9.30 -11.52
CA GLU A 315 -12.74 8.61 -10.23
C GLU A 315 -14.04 7.92 -9.78
N ARG A 316 -15.22 8.52 -10.03
CA ARG A 316 -16.51 7.88 -9.77
C ARG A 316 -16.77 6.67 -10.68
N VAL A 317 -16.45 6.77 -11.95
CA VAL A 317 -16.61 5.66 -12.93
C VAL A 317 -15.64 4.53 -12.57
N ILE A 318 -14.40 4.84 -12.22
CA ILE A 318 -13.43 3.84 -11.73
C ILE A 318 -13.91 3.23 -10.41
N GLY A 319 -14.32 4.03 -9.45
CA GLY A 319 -14.80 3.54 -8.15
C GLY A 319 -16.12 2.76 -8.23
N GLN A 320 -16.95 2.98 -9.24
CA GLN A 320 -18.15 2.18 -9.46
C GLN A 320 -17.84 0.89 -10.21
N ALA A 321 -16.95 0.94 -11.21
CA ALA A 321 -16.42 -0.25 -11.87
C ALA A 321 -15.65 -1.17 -10.89
N GLU A 322 -14.85 -0.59 -9.98
CA GLU A 322 -14.16 -1.34 -8.92
C GLU A 322 -15.13 -1.98 -7.89
N ARG A 323 -16.26 -1.31 -7.58
CA ARG A 323 -17.31 -1.89 -6.70
C ARG A 323 -18.07 -3.01 -7.38
N ASP A 324 -18.48 -2.82 -8.62
CA ASP A 324 -19.17 -3.81 -9.44
C ASP A 324 -18.24 -5.02 -9.71
N GLU A 325 -16.94 -4.77 -9.83
CA GLU A 325 -15.92 -5.79 -10.00
C GLU A 325 -15.64 -6.53 -8.67
N ALA A 326 -15.63 -5.84 -7.53
CA ALA A 326 -15.50 -6.45 -6.20
C ALA A 326 -16.73 -7.28 -5.82
N GLU A 327 -17.96 -6.84 -6.11
CA GLU A 327 -19.19 -7.63 -5.94
C GLU A 327 -19.21 -8.83 -6.87
N LYS A 328 -18.83 -8.67 -8.14
CA LYS A 328 -18.66 -9.78 -9.08
C LYS A 328 -17.59 -10.77 -8.62
N GLN A 329 -16.46 -10.29 -8.15
CA GLN A 329 -15.38 -11.14 -7.63
C GLN A 329 -15.82 -11.93 -6.39
N GLU A 330 -16.60 -11.34 -5.49
CA GLU A 330 -17.13 -12.05 -4.31
C GLU A 330 -18.23 -13.07 -4.70
N GLU A 331 -19.12 -12.74 -5.66
CA GLU A 331 -20.10 -13.69 -6.21
C GLU A 331 -19.39 -14.83 -6.99
N GLU A 332 -18.39 -14.50 -7.80
CA GLU A 332 -17.56 -15.47 -8.49
C GLU A 332 -16.75 -16.34 -7.53
N ARG A 333 -16.26 -15.77 -6.42
CA ARG A 333 -15.57 -16.49 -5.36
C ARG A 333 -16.49 -17.49 -4.66
N GLN A 334 -17.73 -17.10 -4.37
CA GLN A 334 -18.73 -18.01 -3.81
C GLN A 334 -19.15 -19.08 -4.82
N HIS A 335 -19.22 -18.72 -6.11
CA HIS A 335 -19.52 -19.66 -7.19
C HIS A 335 -18.36 -20.65 -7.41
N ARG A 336 -17.10 -20.19 -7.41
CA ARG A 336 -15.89 -21.05 -7.51
C ARG A 336 -15.77 -22.03 -6.35
N LYS A 337 -16.10 -21.63 -5.12
CA LYS A 337 -16.15 -22.56 -3.98
C LYS A 337 -17.19 -23.68 -4.16
N GLN A 338 -18.23 -23.47 -4.97
CA GLN A 338 -19.26 -24.47 -5.29
C GLN A 338 -18.92 -25.34 -6.51
N GLU A 339 -18.02 -24.88 -7.40
CA GLU A 339 -17.68 -25.56 -8.66
C GLU A 339 -16.64 -26.67 -8.55
N HIS A 340 -15.86 -26.74 -7.47
CA HIS A 340 -14.89 -27.83 -7.28
C HIS A 340 -15.61 -29.16 -6.98
N LYS A 341 -16.24 -29.73 -8.02
CA LYS A 341 -16.81 -31.10 -7.98
C LYS A 341 -15.76 -32.21 -8.08
N GLU A 342 -14.54 -31.87 -8.42
CA GLU A 342 -13.43 -32.83 -8.50
C GLU A 342 -12.77 -33.01 -7.12
N PRO A 343 -12.29 -34.22 -6.80
CA PRO A 343 -11.55 -34.46 -5.56
C PRO A 343 -10.29 -33.58 -5.55
N ARG A 344 -9.97 -33.01 -4.38
CA ARG A 344 -8.77 -32.18 -4.20
C ARG A 344 -7.50 -32.97 -4.58
N LYS A 345 -6.58 -32.32 -5.29
CA LYS A 345 -5.22 -32.85 -5.47
C LYS A 345 -4.52 -32.93 -4.12
N LYS A 346 -3.58 -33.85 -3.96
CA LYS A 346 -2.81 -33.96 -2.72
C LYS A 346 -1.94 -32.71 -2.49
N TYR A 347 -1.33 -32.16 -3.56
CA TYR A 347 -0.43 -31.02 -3.55
C TYR A 347 -0.82 -29.99 -4.61
N GLY A 348 -0.60 -28.72 -4.30
CA GLY A 348 -0.71 -27.61 -5.24
C GLY A 348 0.37 -26.56 -4.98
N PHE A 349 0.64 -25.71 -5.96
CA PHE A 349 1.69 -24.70 -5.92
C PHE A 349 1.16 -23.33 -6.32
N ILE A 350 1.49 -22.34 -5.51
CA ILE A 350 1.29 -20.93 -5.80
C ILE A 350 2.66 -20.25 -5.78
N THR A 351 2.98 -19.49 -6.80
CA THR A 351 4.22 -18.74 -6.87
C THR A 351 3.95 -17.28 -7.19
N VAL A 352 4.83 -16.39 -6.75
CA VAL A 352 4.82 -14.99 -7.15
C VAL A 352 5.95 -14.78 -8.14
N SER A 353 5.66 -14.14 -9.26
CA SER A 353 6.67 -13.86 -10.28
C SER A 353 6.32 -12.61 -11.07
N MET A 354 7.34 -11.97 -11.63
CA MET A 354 7.22 -10.87 -12.58
C MET A 354 7.98 -11.25 -13.85
N GLY A 355 7.33 -10.97 -14.99
CA GLY A 355 7.85 -11.31 -16.31
C GLY A 355 7.26 -12.59 -16.88
N ASP A 356 6.89 -12.53 -18.16
CA ASP A 356 6.17 -13.61 -18.84
C ASP A 356 7.02 -14.89 -18.96
N GLY A 357 8.33 -14.76 -19.12
CA GLY A 357 9.24 -15.90 -19.21
C GLY A 357 9.34 -16.66 -17.89
N LEU A 358 9.52 -15.95 -16.76
CA LEU A 358 9.52 -16.60 -15.44
C LEU A 358 8.16 -17.20 -15.09
N LYS A 359 7.06 -16.54 -15.48
CA LYS A 359 5.71 -17.10 -15.33
C LYS A 359 5.57 -18.43 -16.03
N THR A 360 5.92 -18.47 -17.33
CA THR A 360 5.90 -19.70 -18.13
C THR A 360 6.75 -20.81 -17.49
N LEU A 361 7.95 -20.46 -17.04
CA LEU A 361 8.84 -21.42 -16.39
C LEU A 361 8.24 -22.03 -15.12
N PHE A 362 7.59 -21.21 -14.27
CA PHE A 362 6.91 -21.74 -13.08
C PHE A 362 5.70 -22.60 -13.42
N GLU A 363 4.93 -22.24 -14.46
CA GLU A 363 3.81 -23.06 -14.96
C GLU A 363 4.32 -24.42 -15.51
N GLU A 364 5.41 -24.44 -16.25
CA GLU A 364 6.05 -25.68 -16.74
C GLU A 364 6.60 -26.56 -15.60
N LEU A 365 7.07 -25.95 -14.51
CA LEU A 365 7.48 -26.67 -13.30
C LEU A 365 6.29 -27.19 -12.47
N GLY A 366 5.05 -26.87 -12.86
CA GLY A 366 3.83 -27.37 -12.22
C GLY A 366 3.20 -26.41 -11.23
N ALA A 367 3.46 -25.11 -11.30
CA ALA A 367 2.71 -24.12 -10.54
C ALA A 367 1.25 -24.09 -11.00
N ASP A 368 0.30 -24.30 -10.08
CA ASP A 368 -1.13 -24.22 -10.37
C ASP A 368 -1.60 -22.77 -10.54
N ARG A 369 -0.91 -21.82 -9.87
CA ARG A 369 -1.20 -20.39 -9.95
C ARG A 369 0.06 -19.56 -9.81
N VAL A 370 0.24 -18.62 -10.75
CA VAL A 370 1.28 -17.59 -10.67
C VAL A 370 0.60 -16.24 -10.39
N ILE A 371 0.97 -15.61 -9.30
CA ILE A 371 0.51 -14.26 -8.94
C ILE A 371 1.50 -13.28 -9.54
N GLU A 372 1.02 -12.35 -10.35
CA GLU A 372 1.87 -11.27 -10.85
C GLU A 372 2.19 -10.29 -9.72
N GLY A 373 3.47 -10.04 -9.51
CA GLY A 373 3.94 -9.15 -8.47
C GLY A 373 5.47 -9.11 -8.44
N GLY A 374 6.01 -8.01 -7.99
CA GLY A 374 7.45 -7.81 -7.98
C GLY A 374 7.87 -6.67 -7.06
N GLN A 375 8.98 -6.02 -7.39
CA GLN A 375 9.63 -5.03 -6.53
C GLN A 375 8.78 -3.77 -6.27
N THR A 376 7.91 -3.38 -7.22
CA THR A 376 7.11 -2.15 -7.13
C THR A 376 5.62 -2.39 -6.87
N MET A 377 5.14 -3.63 -7.02
CA MET A 377 3.74 -4.01 -6.78
C MET A 377 3.69 -5.32 -5.98
N ASN A 378 3.77 -5.21 -4.67
CA ASN A 378 3.63 -6.37 -3.80
C ASN A 378 2.17 -6.84 -3.77
N PRO A 379 1.89 -8.14 -4.05
CA PRO A 379 0.55 -8.68 -3.92
C PRO A 379 0.05 -8.55 -2.49
N SER A 380 -1.26 -8.29 -2.35
CA SER A 380 -1.92 -8.20 -1.06
C SER A 380 -2.14 -9.59 -0.44
N THR A 381 -2.45 -9.61 0.84
CA THR A 381 -2.94 -10.83 1.51
C THR A 381 -4.21 -11.36 0.82
N GLU A 382 -5.05 -10.49 0.28
CA GLU A 382 -6.26 -10.87 -0.47
C GLU A 382 -5.93 -11.55 -1.80
N ASP A 383 -4.94 -11.04 -2.55
CA ASP A 383 -4.46 -11.69 -3.78
C ASP A 383 -3.96 -13.12 -3.50
N MET A 384 -3.27 -13.32 -2.36
CA MET A 384 -2.85 -14.64 -1.91
C MET A 384 -4.04 -15.54 -1.56
N LEU A 385 -5.04 -15.02 -0.85
CA LEU A 385 -6.26 -15.77 -0.49
C LEU A 385 -7.04 -16.17 -1.74
N ASN A 386 -7.17 -15.29 -2.72
CA ASN A 386 -7.82 -15.59 -3.98
C ASN A 386 -7.08 -16.71 -4.73
N ALA A 387 -5.75 -16.64 -4.81
CA ALA A 387 -4.94 -17.70 -5.41
C ALA A 387 -5.09 -19.04 -4.67
N ILE A 388 -5.16 -19.02 -3.33
CA ILE A 388 -5.41 -20.23 -2.51
C ILE A 388 -6.79 -20.81 -2.82
N ASP A 389 -7.81 -19.96 -2.97
CA ASP A 389 -9.17 -20.41 -3.31
C ASP A 389 -9.22 -21.06 -4.71
N ASP A 390 -8.48 -20.50 -5.69
CA ASP A 390 -8.41 -21.02 -7.07
C ASP A 390 -7.72 -22.39 -7.18
N VAL A 391 -6.84 -22.76 -6.26
CA VAL A 391 -6.09 -24.02 -6.30
C VAL A 391 -6.84 -25.13 -5.55
N ASN A 392 -7.35 -26.13 -6.29
CA ASN A 392 -8.08 -27.27 -5.72
C ASN A 392 -7.14 -28.37 -5.18
N ALA A 393 -6.44 -28.06 -4.07
CA ALA A 393 -5.51 -28.98 -3.43
C ALA A 393 -5.72 -29.01 -1.90
N GLU A 394 -5.33 -30.14 -1.26
CA GLU A 394 -5.35 -30.28 0.21
C GLU A 394 -4.19 -29.53 0.86
N ASN A 395 -2.99 -29.64 0.25
CA ASN A 395 -1.76 -29.02 0.71
C ASN A 395 -1.24 -28.08 -0.37
N ILE A 396 -1.07 -26.81 -0.06
CA ILE A 396 -0.61 -25.79 -1.01
C ILE A 396 0.71 -25.21 -0.54
N PHE A 397 1.74 -25.35 -1.38
CA PHE A 397 3.02 -24.70 -1.19
C PHE A 397 2.98 -23.31 -1.82
N ILE A 398 3.32 -22.28 -1.06
CA ILE A 398 3.44 -20.90 -1.55
C ILE A 398 4.92 -20.51 -1.60
N LEU A 399 5.36 -20.06 -2.78
CA LEU A 399 6.70 -19.59 -3.07
C LEU A 399 6.64 -18.07 -3.34
N PRO A 400 6.89 -17.22 -2.33
CA PRO A 400 6.74 -15.77 -2.47
C PRO A 400 7.73 -15.11 -3.42
N ASN A 401 8.92 -15.67 -3.58
CA ASN A 401 10.01 -15.21 -4.46
C ASN A 401 10.40 -13.74 -4.28
N ASN A 402 10.01 -13.15 -3.16
CA ASN A 402 10.32 -11.79 -2.75
C ASN A 402 10.25 -11.68 -1.22
N LYS A 403 11.28 -11.10 -0.60
CA LYS A 403 11.36 -10.92 0.86
C LYS A 403 10.17 -10.12 1.42
N ASN A 404 9.66 -9.15 0.65
CA ASN A 404 8.54 -8.29 1.05
C ASN A 404 7.17 -9.00 1.00
N VAL A 405 7.07 -10.10 0.27
CA VAL A 405 5.82 -10.87 0.09
C VAL A 405 5.67 -12.00 1.11
N VAL A 406 6.77 -12.45 1.73
CA VAL A 406 6.76 -13.58 2.70
C VAL A 406 5.80 -13.33 3.86
N LEU A 407 5.72 -12.11 4.38
CA LEU A 407 4.80 -11.79 5.49
C LEU A 407 3.34 -11.86 5.05
N ALA A 408 3.00 -11.35 3.87
CA ALA A 408 1.64 -11.42 3.33
C ALA A 408 1.22 -12.87 3.05
N ALA A 409 2.12 -13.71 2.51
CA ALA A 409 1.88 -15.14 2.32
C ALA A 409 1.65 -15.89 3.65
N ASN A 410 2.44 -15.61 4.69
CA ASN A 410 2.23 -16.19 6.02
C ASN A 410 0.92 -15.71 6.66
N GLN A 411 0.53 -14.46 6.44
CA GLN A 411 -0.75 -13.93 6.92
C GLN A 411 -1.92 -14.63 6.22
N ALA A 412 -1.87 -14.80 4.90
CA ALA A 412 -2.87 -15.55 4.15
C ALA A 412 -2.97 -17.01 4.63
N ALA A 413 -1.83 -17.67 4.87
CA ALA A 413 -1.80 -19.03 5.45
C ALA A 413 -2.51 -19.11 6.81
N THR A 414 -2.42 -18.07 7.63
CA THR A 414 -3.10 -18.03 8.95
C THR A 414 -4.61 -17.79 8.83
N LEU A 415 -5.06 -17.16 7.74
CA LEU A 415 -6.48 -16.85 7.49
C LEU A 415 -7.22 -17.98 6.76
N CYS A 416 -6.49 -18.90 6.13
CA CYS A 416 -7.07 -20.07 5.47
C CYS A 416 -7.31 -21.19 6.49
N GLU A 417 -8.57 -21.66 6.61
CA GLU A 417 -8.97 -22.68 7.61
C GLU A 417 -9.21 -24.07 7.00
N ASP A 418 -9.44 -24.15 5.70
CA ASP A 418 -9.93 -25.38 5.02
C ASP A 418 -8.86 -26.11 4.20
N LYS A 419 -7.66 -25.54 4.06
CA LYS A 419 -6.53 -26.12 3.35
C LYS A 419 -5.25 -25.97 4.18
N ASN A 420 -4.31 -26.90 4.00
CA ASN A 420 -3.01 -26.81 4.66
C ASN A 420 -2.06 -25.96 3.80
N ILE A 421 -1.73 -24.77 4.25
CA ILE A 421 -0.89 -23.83 3.53
C ILE A 421 0.54 -23.84 4.07
N ILE A 422 1.50 -24.09 3.19
CA ILE A 422 2.91 -24.21 3.53
C ILE A 422 3.71 -23.12 2.80
N VAL A 423 4.17 -22.10 3.51
CA VAL A 423 5.03 -21.06 2.92
C VAL A 423 6.48 -21.52 2.97
N ILE A 424 7.12 -21.55 1.79
CA ILE A 424 8.57 -21.72 1.63
C ILE A 424 9.15 -20.33 1.42
N PRO A 425 9.95 -19.78 2.34
CA PRO A 425 10.33 -18.38 2.31
C PRO A 425 11.43 -18.10 1.27
N THR A 426 11.07 -18.18 0.00
CA THR A 426 11.91 -17.85 -1.13
C THR A 426 12.02 -16.33 -1.30
N ALA A 427 13.23 -15.83 -1.52
CA ALA A 427 13.52 -14.40 -1.61
C ALA A 427 13.62 -13.88 -3.05
N ASN A 428 13.69 -14.79 -4.02
CA ASN A 428 13.81 -14.51 -5.46
C ASN A 428 13.36 -15.70 -6.30
N ALA A 429 13.20 -15.51 -7.61
CA ALA A 429 12.75 -16.55 -8.54
C ALA A 429 13.69 -17.77 -8.59
N PRO A 430 15.02 -17.65 -8.67
CA PRO A 430 15.93 -18.79 -8.63
C PRO A 430 15.73 -19.70 -7.43
N GLN A 431 15.50 -19.14 -6.24
CA GLN A 431 15.19 -19.91 -5.04
C GLN A 431 13.84 -20.64 -5.15
N GLY A 432 12.84 -19.99 -5.77
CA GLY A 432 11.54 -20.63 -6.05
C GLY A 432 11.64 -21.80 -7.00
N ILE A 433 12.39 -21.63 -8.07
CA ILE A 433 12.65 -22.67 -9.06
C ILE A 433 13.35 -23.86 -8.41
N SER A 434 14.43 -23.61 -7.67
CA SER A 434 15.15 -24.68 -6.95
C SER A 434 14.28 -25.40 -5.93
N ALA A 435 13.39 -24.67 -5.25
CA ALA A 435 12.43 -25.27 -4.32
C ALA A 435 11.43 -26.19 -5.04
N MET A 436 10.92 -25.79 -6.22
CA MET A 436 10.00 -26.62 -7.00
C MET A 436 10.67 -27.88 -7.55
N ILE A 437 11.92 -27.76 -8.01
CA ILE A 437 12.71 -28.92 -8.48
C ILE A 437 12.96 -29.95 -7.36
N ALA A 438 13.13 -29.47 -6.11
CA ALA A 438 13.36 -30.33 -4.96
C ALA A 438 12.08 -31.01 -4.41
N PHE A 439 10.92 -30.74 -4.99
CA PHE A 439 9.66 -31.32 -4.58
C PHE A 439 9.51 -32.76 -5.11
N ASP A 440 9.04 -33.68 -4.25
CA ASP A 440 8.72 -35.06 -4.60
C ASP A 440 7.27 -35.39 -4.19
N SER A 441 6.43 -35.70 -5.18
CA SER A 441 5.01 -36.04 -4.96
C SER A 441 4.78 -37.33 -4.16
N THR A 442 5.80 -38.18 -4.02
CA THR A 442 5.71 -39.48 -3.34
C THR A 442 5.93 -39.40 -1.84
N VAL A 443 6.56 -38.32 -1.34
CA VAL A 443 6.84 -38.12 0.09
C VAL A 443 5.77 -37.24 0.76
N ASP A 444 5.84 -37.12 2.07
CA ASP A 444 4.88 -36.31 2.83
C ASP A 444 5.19 -34.79 2.80
N VAL A 445 4.29 -33.99 3.40
CA VAL A 445 4.41 -32.54 3.48
C VAL A 445 5.66 -32.10 4.26
N ALA A 446 6.01 -32.79 5.35
CA ALA A 446 7.11 -32.40 6.22
C ALA A 446 8.46 -32.65 5.54
N GLU A 447 8.60 -33.78 4.86
CA GLU A 447 9.77 -34.14 4.07
C GLU A 447 9.95 -33.16 2.90
N ASN A 448 8.89 -32.89 2.12
CA ASN A 448 8.92 -31.90 1.05
C ASN A 448 9.30 -30.50 1.56
N ARG A 449 8.66 -30.03 2.65
CA ARG A 449 9.01 -28.76 3.27
C ARG A 449 10.49 -28.66 3.66
N SER A 450 11.06 -29.77 4.17
CA SER A 450 12.48 -29.83 4.54
C SER A 450 13.39 -29.80 3.32
N ALA A 451 13.10 -30.62 2.30
CA ALA A 451 13.86 -30.68 1.05
C ALA A 451 13.86 -29.34 0.30
N MET A 452 12.67 -28.76 0.10
CA MET A 452 12.51 -27.44 -0.54
C MET A 452 13.28 -26.34 0.21
N LYS A 453 13.19 -26.29 1.55
CA LYS A 453 13.94 -25.31 2.36
C LYS A 453 15.45 -25.53 2.32
N SER A 454 15.91 -26.77 2.16
CA SER A 454 17.32 -27.07 1.99
C SER A 454 17.79 -26.60 0.62
N ALA A 455 17.04 -26.88 -0.44
CA ALA A 455 17.34 -26.41 -1.78
C ALA A 455 17.46 -24.89 -1.86
N VAL A 456 16.50 -24.16 -1.25
CA VAL A 456 16.55 -22.68 -1.17
C VAL A 456 17.84 -22.15 -0.54
N LYS A 457 18.38 -22.82 0.49
CA LYS A 457 19.62 -22.40 1.17
C LYS A 457 20.88 -22.60 0.33
N ASN A 458 20.84 -23.54 -0.59
CA ASN A 458 21.98 -23.87 -1.46
C ASN A 458 22.06 -22.94 -2.68
N VAL A 459 21.01 -22.18 -2.97
CA VAL A 459 21.00 -21.21 -4.07
C VAL A 459 21.73 -19.95 -3.67
N LYS A 460 22.81 -19.66 -4.36
CA LYS A 460 23.43 -18.33 -4.37
C LYS A 460 22.78 -17.52 -5.48
N SER A 461 22.37 -16.32 -5.17
CA SER A 461 21.59 -15.51 -6.09
C SER A 461 22.10 -14.08 -6.18
N GLY A 462 21.92 -13.49 -7.34
CA GLY A 462 22.22 -12.09 -7.56
C GLY A 462 21.25 -11.48 -8.56
N GLN A 463 21.11 -10.17 -8.50
CA GLN A 463 20.34 -9.41 -9.47
C GLN A 463 21.15 -8.23 -9.99
N VAL A 464 20.96 -7.92 -11.26
CA VAL A 464 21.52 -6.74 -11.88
C VAL A 464 20.41 -5.75 -12.18
N THR A 465 20.58 -4.53 -11.76
CA THR A 465 19.58 -3.46 -11.87
C THR A 465 20.25 -2.11 -12.08
N TYR A 466 19.45 -1.07 -12.32
CA TYR A 466 19.94 0.30 -12.49
C TYR A 466 19.63 1.13 -11.26
N SER A 467 20.54 2.05 -10.92
CA SER A 467 20.28 3.04 -9.89
C SER A 467 19.29 4.09 -10.41
N VAL A 468 18.23 4.34 -9.64
CA VAL A 468 17.20 5.34 -9.97
C VAL A 468 17.51 6.74 -9.41
N ARG A 469 18.60 6.88 -8.63
CA ARG A 469 19.05 8.13 -8.01
C ARG A 469 20.51 8.04 -7.61
N ASP A 470 21.13 9.19 -7.38
CA ASP A 470 22.45 9.24 -6.75
C ASP A 470 22.37 8.74 -5.31
N THR A 471 23.22 7.80 -4.95
CA THR A 471 23.26 7.18 -3.63
C THR A 471 24.66 6.72 -3.27
N SER A 472 24.84 6.24 -2.05
CA SER A 472 26.08 5.55 -1.62
C SER A 472 25.70 4.30 -0.86
N ILE A 473 26.25 3.15 -1.27
CA ILE A 473 26.02 1.86 -0.62
C ILE A 473 27.39 1.25 -0.31
N ASP A 474 27.61 0.82 0.92
CA ASP A 474 28.87 0.22 1.39
C ASP A 474 30.12 1.09 1.07
N GLY A 475 29.95 2.42 1.13
CA GLY A 475 31.01 3.39 0.83
C GLY A 475 31.32 3.59 -0.65
N LYS A 476 30.60 2.94 -1.58
CA LYS A 476 30.70 3.13 -3.03
C LYS A 476 29.68 4.19 -3.46
N ALA A 477 30.14 5.26 -4.10
CA ALA A 477 29.27 6.26 -4.71
C ALA A 477 28.63 5.67 -5.98
N ILE A 478 27.33 5.81 -6.11
CA ILE A 478 26.51 5.30 -7.21
C ILE A 478 25.74 6.49 -7.78
N LYS A 479 25.77 6.65 -9.08
CA LYS A 479 25.02 7.70 -9.78
C LYS A 479 23.74 7.16 -10.38
N GLU A 480 22.79 8.04 -10.61
CA GLU A 480 21.57 7.71 -11.36
C GLU A 480 21.95 7.14 -12.74
N GLY A 481 21.40 5.97 -13.05
CA GLY A 481 21.68 5.24 -14.29
C GLY A 481 22.85 4.25 -14.22
N ASP A 482 23.65 4.25 -13.16
CA ASP A 482 24.67 3.22 -12.97
C ASP A 482 24.04 1.85 -12.83
N ILE A 483 24.73 0.83 -13.37
CA ILE A 483 24.33 -0.58 -13.28
C ILE A 483 24.92 -1.16 -12.01
N MET A 484 24.09 -1.82 -11.21
CA MET A 484 24.45 -2.42 -9.93
C MET A 484 24.28 -3.94 -9.98
N GLY A 485 25.28 -4.67 -9.57
CA GLY A 485 25.22 -6.10 -9.27
C GLY A 485 25.05 -6.31 -7.77
N ILE A 486 23.90 -6.84 -7.36
CA ILE A 486 23.54 -7.06 -5.96
C ILE A 486 23.47 -8.55 -5.69
N GLY A 487 24.35 -9.06 -4.85
CA GLY A 487 24.39 -10.45 -4.40
C GLY A 487 23.69 -10.66 -3.06
N ASP A 488 23.78 -11.87 -2.53
CA ASP A 488 23.18 -12.24 -1.24
C ASP A 488 23.69 -11.42 -0.06
N LYS A 489 24.92 -10.92 -0.13
CA LYS A 489 25.60 -10.15 0.93
C LYS A 489 25.50 -8.64 0.75
N GLY A 490 24.96 -8.15 -0.36
CA GLY A 490 24.86 -6.73 -0.67
C GLY A 490 25.43 -6.37 -2.04
N LEU A 491 25.89 -5.12 -2.19
CA LEU A 491 26.40 -4.59 -3.46
C LEU A 491 27.78 -5.19 -3.78
N VAL A 492 27.86 -5.92 -4.88
CA VAL A 492 29.10 -6.57 -5.38
C VAL A 492 29.80 -5.68 -6.39
N SER A 493 29.08 -5.27 -7.45
CA SER A 493 29.65 -4.56 -8.61
C SER A 493 28.83 -3.34 -8.97
N VAL A 494 29.50 -2.31 -9.51
CA VAL A 494 28.87 -1.08 -10.05
C VAL A 494 29.62 -0.69 -11.32
N GLY A 495 28.90 -0.35 -12.36
CA GLY A 495 29.50 0.08 -13.63
C GLY A 495 28.48 0.58 -14.64
N ASN A 496 28.93 0.79 -15.88
CA ASN A 496 28.11 1.30 -16.98
C ASN A 496 27.87 0.25 -18.07
N ASP A 497 28.40 -0.96 -17.88
CA ASP A 497 28.31 -2.08 -18.81
C ASP A 497 27.70 -3.28 -18.12
N ILE A 498 26.54 -3.74 -18.63
CA ILE A 498 25.75 -4.78 -18.00
C ILE A 498 26.48 -6.14 -18.01
N GLU A 499 27.21 -6.44 -19.08
CA GLU A 499 27.94 -7.69 -19.23
C GLU A 499 29.04 -7.81 -18.17
N ASN A 500 29.83 -6.73 -17.97
CA ASN A 500 30.91 -6.72 -16.99
C ASN A 500 30.38 -6.76 -15.56
N VAL A 501 29.35 -5.95 -15.24
CA VAL A 501 28.73 -5.94 -13.91
C VAL A 501 28.15 -7.30 -13.55
N THR A 502 27.49 -7.97 -14.53
CA THR A 502 26.92 -9.31 -14.31
C THR A 502 28.02 -10.36 -14.17
N PHE A 503 29.07 -10.27 -14.96
CA PHE A 503 30.20 -11.22 -14.86
C PHE A 503 30.91 -11.10 -13.51
N GLU A 504 31.14 -9.89 -13.00
CA GLU A 504 31.71 -9.66 -11.66
C GLU A 504 30.81 -10.21 -10.55
N LEU A 505 29.49 -10.04 -10.68
CA LEU A 505 28.52 -10.60 -9.75
C LEU A 505 28.55 -12.13 -9.74
N ILE A 506 28.63 -12.77 -10.91
CA ILE A 506 28.78 -14.23 -11.04
C ILE A 506 30.10 -14.68 -10.41
N ALA A 507 31.19 -13.98 -10.68
CA ALA A 507 32.50 -14.32 -10.14
C ALA A 507 32.56 -14.27 -8.60
N ASP A 508 31.79 -13.38 -7.96
CA ASP A 508 31.67 -13.32 -6.49
C ASP A 508 30.84 -14.50 -5.93
N ALA A 509 29.88 -14.99 -6.70
CA ALA A 509 28.94 -16.04 -6.27
C ALA A 509 29.49 -17.47 -6.48
N VAL A 510 30.29 -17.70 -7.54
CA VAL A 510 30.80 -19.03 -7.92
C VAL A 510 31.88 -19.50 -6.94
N ASP A 511 31.80 -20.77 -6.54
CA ASP A 511 32.80 -21.46 -5.72
C ASP A 511 32.99 -22.93 -6.19
N GLU A 512 33.77 -23.70 -5.45
CA GLU A 512 34.13 -25.11 -5.78
C GLU A 512 32.91 -26.06 -5.76
N ASP A 513 31.80 -25.66 -5.10
CA ASP A 513 30.57 -26.45 -4.99
C ASP A 513 29.52 -26.05 -6.05
N SER A 514 29.83 -25.08 -6.92
CA SER A 514 28.90 -24.57 -7.93
C SER A 514 28.89 -25.50 -9.15
N GLU A 515 27.74 -26.12 -9.44
CA GLU A 515 27.53 -27.06 -10.55
C GLU A 515 26.79 -26.43 -11.74
N VAL A 516 25.86 -25.49 -11.47
CA VAL A 516 25.00 -24.86 -12.47
C VAL A 516 24.91 -23.35 -12.25
N ILE A 517 25.06 -22.58 -13.32
CA ILE A 517 24.81 -21.15 -13.37
C ILE A 517 23.61 -20.92 -14.29
N SER A 518 22.51 -20.35 -13.73
CA SER A 518 21.33 -19.99 -14.50
C SER A 518 21.22 -18.47 -14.62
N ILE A 519 21.18 -17.97 -15.85
CA ILE A 519 21.04 -16.55 -16.19
C ILE A 519 19.62 -16.32 -16.69
N TYR A 520 18.90 -15.37 -16.07
CA TYR A 520 17.54 -14.99 -16.45
C TYR A 520 17.56 -13.55 -16.97
N ASN A 521 17.48 -13.36 -18.30
CA ASN A 521 17.49 -12.02 -18.87
C ASN A 521 16.12 -11.33 -18.79
N GLY A 522 16.14 -10.06 -18.41
CA GLY A 522 14.95 -9.19 -18.39
C GLY A 522 14.52 -8.76 -19.79
N ALA A 523 13.36 -8.09 -19.88
CA ALA A 523 12.76 -7.64 -21.14
C ALA A 523 13.65 -6.68 -21.96
N ASP A 524 14.53 -5.92 -21.29
CA ASP A 524 15.41 -4.92 -21.92
C ASP A 524 16.76 -5.49 -22.39
N VAL A 525 17.03 -6.78 -22.14
CA VAL A 525 18.28 -7.44 -22.55
C VAL A 525 17.99 -8.39 -23.69
N SER A 526 18.66 -8.19 -24.82
CA SER A 526 18.48 -9.06 -25.98
C SER A 526 18.97 -10.48 -25.69
N GLU A 527 18.37 -11.47 -26.36
CA GLU A 527 18.81 -12.85 -26.27
C GLU A 527 20.27 -13.02 -26.75
N GLU A 528 20.71 -12.23 -27.74
CA GLU A 528 22.08 -12.23 -28.26
C GLU A 528 23.07 -11.77 -27.17
N ASP A 529 22.76 -10.69 -26.45
CA ASP A 529 23.62 -10.20 -25.36
C ASP A 529 23.67 -11.17 -24.19
N ALA A 530 22.53 -11.79 -23.86
CA ALA A 530 22.47 -12.82 -22.82
C ALA A 530 23.28 -14.06 -23.17
N GLN A 531 23.21 -14.53 -24.41
CA GLN A 531 24.01 -15.66 -24.91
C GLN A 531 25.50 -15.33 -24.97
N LYS A 532 25.86 -14.09 -25.32
CA LYS A 532 27.25 -13.64 -25.33
C LYS A 532 27.84 -13.66 -23.90
N LEU A 533 27.07 -13.20 -22.90
CA LEU A 533 27.48 -13.30 -21.51
C LEU A 533 27.62 -14.77 -21.08
N ALA A 534 26.64 -15.61 -21.42
CA ALA A 534 26.69 -17.04 -21.10
C ALA A 534 27.96 -17.70 -21.65
N GLY A 535 28.30 -17.46 -22.92
CA GLY A 535 29.54 -17.98 -23.52
C GLY A 535 30.82 -17.50 -22.82
N ARG A 536 30.85 -16.23 -22.39
CA ARG A 536 31.96 -15.69 -21.58
C ARG A 536 32.08 -16.38 -20.20
N VAL A 537 30.95 -16.71 -19.59
CA VAL A 537 30.90 -17.42 -18.31
C VAL A 537 31.34 -18.87 -18.49
N GLU A 538 30.90 -19.57 -19.55
CA GLU A 538 31.34 -20.92 -19.91
C GLU A 538 32.87 -21.00 -20.13
N GLU A 539 33.45 -20.01 -20.83
CA GLU A 539 34.90 -19.93 -21.02
C GLU A 539 35.67 -19.76 -19.68
N ALA A 540 35.09 -18.99 -18.75
CA ALA A 540 35.73 -18.72 -17.44
C ALA A 540 35.53 -19.86 -16.45
N TYR A 541 34.46 -20.63 -16.55
CA TYR A 541 34.08 -21.71 -15.63
C TYR A 541 33.72 -22.98 -16.40
N PRO A 542 34.70 -23.66 -17.05
CA PRO A 542 34.45 -24.78 -17.97
C PRO A 542 33.89 -26.05 -17.30
N ASP A 543 33.95 -26.14 -15.98
CA ASP A 543 33.42 -27.25 -15.18
C ASP A 543 31.99 -27.01 -14.66
N VAL A 544 31.38 -25.85 -14.94
CA VAL A 544 30.05 -25.47 -14.51
C VAL A 544 29.10 -25.41 -15.71
N ASP A 545 27.91 -26.00 -15.58
CA ASP A 545 26.88 -25.92 -16.62
C ASP A 545 26.23 -24.51 -16.60
N VAL A 546 26.27 -23.81 -17.74
CA VAL A 546 25.71 -22.48 -17.87
C VAL A 546 24.41 -22.48 -18.67
N GLN A 547 23.35 -22.02 -18.09
CA GLN A 547 22.02 -22.00 -18.71
C GLN A 547 21.50 -20.58 -18.79
N CYS A 548 20.89 -20.22 -19.94
CA CYS A 548 20.32 -18.90 -20.16
C CYS A 548 18.84 -19.03 -20.52
N TYR A 549 18.00 -18.30 -19.79
CA TYR A 549 16.55 -18.31 -19.94
C TYR A 549 16.00 -16.89 -20.12
N TYR A 550 15.03 -16.74 -20.99
CA TYR A 550 14.27 -15.51 -21.03
C TYR A 550 13.38 -15.43 -19.80
N GLY A 551 13.61 -14.45 -18.94
CA GLY A 551 12.81 -14.22 -17.75
C GLY A 551 11.70 -13.19 -17.99
N GLY A 552 11.93 -12.22 -18.88
CA GLY A 552 10.97 -11.17 -19.21
C GLY A 552 10.70 -10.17 -18.10
N GLN A 553 11.55 -10.12 -17.04
CA GLN A 553 11.38 -9.16 -15.96
C GLN A 553 11.49 -7.75 -16.54
N PRO A 554 10.52 -6.84 -16.20
CA PRO A 554 10.59 -5.46 -16.63
C PRO A 554 11.76 -4.74 -15.96
N ARG A 555 12.30 -3.74 -16.63
CA ARG A 555 13.25 -2.81 -16.04
C ARG A 555 12.57 -2.19 -14.80
N PRO A 556 13.24 -2.06 -13.66
CA PRO A 556 12.74 -1.26 -12.56
C PRO A 556 12.64 0.19 -13.04
N GLU A 557 11.52 0.56 -13.61
CA GLU A 557 11.21 1.96 -13.87
C GLU A 557 10.86 2.60 -12.53
N ALA A 558 11.54 3.70 -12.19
CA ALA A 558 10.96 4.67 -11.29
C ALA A 558 9.61 5.04 -11.89
N LEU A 559 8.52 4.61 -11.27
CA LEU A 559 7.19 5.03 -11.64
C LEU A 559 7.16 6.55 -11.53
N LYS A 560 7.43 7.23 -12.64
CA LYS A 560 7.04 8.63 -12.81
C LYS A 560 5.53 8.62 -12.95
N LEU A 561 4.83 8.55 -11.83
CA LEU A 561 3.46 9.00 -11.77
C LEU A 561 3.48 10.49 -12.06
N ARG A 562 3.08 10.84 -13.27
CA ARG A 562 2.73 12.22 -13.64
C ARG A 562 1.39 12.60 -13.01
#